data_7bcedf12e9c8a6ac1d600f0028424e3c
#
_entry.id   7bcedf12e9c8a6ac1d600f0028424e3c
#
_cell.length_a   1.000
_cell.length_b   1.000
_cell.length_c   1.000
_cell.angle_alpha   90.00
_cell.angle_beta   90.00
_cell.angle_gamma   90.00
#
_symmetry.space_group_name_H-M   'P 1'
#
loop_
_entity.id
_entity.type
_entity.pdbx_description
1 polymer ?
#
loop_
_entity_poly.entity_id
_entity_poly.type
_entity_poly.pdbx_seq_one_letter_code
_entity_poly.pdbx_strand_id
1 'polypeptide(L)'
;KSLSTGIESLELAAARWLGVKVLAVPGEEYGVIMGQDFLRNEQGDVIINADSGLPEITSDMKKLGKATWDWTGGLTTTFRYKQFTLSAIFDIKVGADIYSMTARGLAKSGKAAYTVRGRDEWHKSEEQRLEAGVAEGNWQSTGGYVAEGVVKQVDAAGNVSWVKNTKAIAPYDYWGYICDKTASPFIYDNSYVKMRELTFGYTFPKKLIERYVESLSVSFVARNPFIIYKNVPNIDPDSNYNTSAIGLEYGSLPSRR
;
A
#
# COMPACT_ATOMS: atom_id res chain seq x y z
N LYS A 1 -24.55 -11.72 -7.66
CA LYS A 1 -24.80 -13.08 -7.09
C LYS A 1 -25.15 -12.90 -5.63
N SER A 2 -26.27 -13.47 -5.19
CA SER A 2 -26.69 -13.44 -3.77
C SER A 2 -25.93 -14.48 -2.97
N LEU A 3 -25.54 -14.13 -1.75
CA LEU A 3 -25.15 -15.10 -0.73
C LEU A 3 -26.43 -15.85 -0.28
N SER A 4 -26.27 -17.02 0.36
CA SER A 4 -27.42 -17.75 0.90
C SER A 4 -28.17 -16.88 1.91
N THR A 5 -29.48 -17.09 2.03
CA THR A 5 -30.36 -16.31 2.92
C THR A 5 -29.82 -16.27 4.35
N GLY A 6 -29.61 -15.08 4.90
CA GLY A 6 -29.12 -14.88 6.27
C GLY A 6 -27.61 -14.65 6.39
N ILE A 7 -26.84 -14.67 5.28
CA ILE A 7 -25.42 -14.31 5.29
C ILE A 7 -25.26 -12.87 4.81
N GLU A 8 -24.87 -11.97 5.70
CA GLU A 8 -24.63 -10.55 5.39
C GLU A 8 -23.29 -10.33 4.68
N SER A 9 -22.28 -11.14 4.99
CA SER A 9 -20.97 -11.09 4.33
C SER A 9 -20.22 -12.41 4.47
N LEU A 10 -19.31 -12.70 3.55
CA LEU A 10 -18.39 -13.84 3.60
C LEU A 10 -16.96 -13.32 3.64
N GLU A 11 -16.21 -13.69 4.68
CA GLU A 11 -14.79 -13.37 4.79
C GLU A 11 -13.98 -14.22 3.79
N LEU A 12 -13.29 -13.55 2.88
CA LEU A 12 -12.42 -14.17 1.87
C LEU A 12 -10.97 -14.26 2.36
N ALA A 13 -10.52 -13.20 3.05
CA ALA A 13 -9.21 -13.10 3.66
C ALA A 13 -9.25 -12.10 4.82
N ALA A 14 -8.36 -12.25 5.80
CA ALA A 14 -8.28 -11.31 6.90
C ALA A 14 -6.85 -11.21 7.46
N ALA A 15 -6.44 -9.97 7.74
CA ALA A 15 -5.35 -9.66 8.65
C ALA A 15 -5.96 -9.13 9.96
N ARG A 16 -6.57 -10.01 10.74
CA ARG A 16 -7.41 -9.66 11.91
C ARG A 16 -6.66 -8.84 12.95
N TRP A 17 -5.38 -9.16 13.19
CA TRP A 17 -4.51 -8.41 14.09
C TRP A 17 -4.13 -7.02 13.58
N LEU A 18 -4.44 -6.71 12.32
CA LEU A 18 -4.23 -5.42 11.68
C LEU A 18 -5.54 -4.68 11.40
N GLY A 19 -6.68 -5.25 11.83
CA GLY A 19 -7.99 -4.66 11.60
C GLY A 19 -8.41 -4.58 10.13
N VAL A 20 -7.92 -5.50 9.27
CA VAL A 20 -8.24 -5.53 7.83
C VAL A 20 -8.91 -6.84 7.47
N LYS A 21 -9.98 -6.77 6.68
CA LYS A 21 -10.69 -7.92 6.13
C LYS A 21 -10.99 -7.71 4.65
N VAL A 22 -11.01 -8.80 3.91
CA VAL A 22 -11.50 -8.82 2.53
C VAL A 22 -12.77 -9.64 2.50
N LEU A 23 -13.87 -9.03 2.09
CA LEU A 23 -15.20 -9.58 2.20
C LEU A 23 -15.87 -9.70 0.83
N ALA A 24 -16.73 -10.71 0.68
CA ALA A 24 -17.80 -10.70 -0.31
C ALA A 24 -19.08 -10.23 0.39
N VAL A 25 -19.63 -9.10 -0.07
CA VAL A 25 -20.83 -8.46 0.49
C VAL A 25 -21.89 -8.43 -0.60
N PRO A 26 -23.16 -8.82 -0.33
CA PRO A 26 -24.24 -8.73 -1.29
C PRO A 26 -24.45 -7.28 -1.77
N GLY A 27 -24.53 -7.10 -3.09
CA GLY A 27 -24.71 -5.76 -3.69
C GLY A 27 -23.41 -4.96 -3.88
N GLU A 28 -22.30 -5.40 -3.31
CA GLU A 28 -20.97 -4.83 -3.50
C GLU A 28 -20.16 -5.63 -4.52
N GLU A 29 -19.04 -5.06 -4.93
CA GLU A 29 -18.03 -5.76 -5.73
C GLU A 29 -17.43 -6.94 -4.94
N TYR A 30 -16.99 -7.98 -5.64
CA TYR A 30 -16.33 -9.11 -4.99
C TYR A 30 -14.96 -8.69 -4.45
N GLY A 31 -14.67 -9.04 -3.19
CA GLY A 31 -13.36 -8.77 -2.60
C GLY A 31 -13.20 -7.33 -2.08
N VAL A 32 -14.24 -6.78 -1.47
CA VAL A 32 -14.18 -5.47 -0.79
C VAL A 32 -13.16 -5.52 0.36
N ILE A 33 -12.22 -4.60 0.36
CA ILE A 33 -11.27 -4.42 1.46
C ILE A 33 -11.91 -3.51 2.50
N MET A 34 -12.08 -4.03 3.71
CA MET A 34 -12.67 -3.33 4.85
C MET A 34 -11.62 -3.12 5.93
N GLY A 35 -11.63 -1.95 6.54
CA GLY A 35 -10.75 -1.61 7.66
C GLY A 35 -11.18 -0.33 8.34
N GLN A 36 -10.50 0.04 9.44
CA GLN A 36 -10.72 1.31 10.08
C GLN A 36 -10.04 2.43 9.28
N ASP A 37 -10.72 3.59 9.25
CA ASP A 37 -10.27 4.81 8.57
C ASP A 37 -10.24 5.99 9.53
N PHE A 38 -9.67 7.09 9.09
CA PHE A 38 -9.74 8.35 9.81
C PHE A 38 -11.18 8.86 9.88
N LEU A 39 -11.57 9.35 11.05
CA LEU A 39 -12.82 10.08 11.20
C LEU A 39 -12.67 11.45 10.53
N ARG A 40 -13.69 11.84 9.73
CA ARG A 40 -13.68 13.10 8.98
C ARG A 40 -14.89 13.94 9.32
N ASN A 41 -14.72 15.27 9.23
CA ASN A 41 -15.81 16.21 9.30
C ASN A 41 -16.66 16.22 8.00
N GLU A 42 -17.68 17.07 7.95
CA GLU A 42 -18.55 17.22 6.77
C GLU A 42 -17.83 17.78 5.53
N GLN A 43 -16.69 18.46 5.72
CA GLN A 43 -15.85 19.01 4.66
C GLN A 43 -14.83 17.99 4.14
N GLY A 44 -14.72 16.82 4.80
CA GLY A 44 -13.78 15.76 4.44
C GLY A 44 -12.43 15.85 5.14
N ASP A 45 -12.21 16.83 6.02
CA ASP A 45 -10.97 16.97 6.77
C ASP A 45 -10.86 15.92 7.88
N VAL A 46 -9.66 15.40 8.11
CA VAL A 46 -9.39 14.47 9.22
C VAL A 46 -9.56 15.18 10.56
N ILE A 47 -10.33 14.59 11.46
CA ILE A 47 -10.54 15.12 12.81
C ILE A 47 -9.37 14.69 13.69
N ILE A 48 -8.75 15.68 14.33
CA ILE A 48 -7.65 15.50 15.27
C ILE A 48 -8.18 15.74 16.68
N ASN A 49 -7.87 14.85 17.59
CA ASN A 49 -8.17 15.03 19.01
C ASN A 49 -7.28 16.12 19.61
N ALA A 50 -7.89 17.12 20.21
CA ALA A 50 -7.21 18.31 20.73
C ALA A 50 -6.19 17.97 21.85
N ASP A 51 -6.51 16.97 22.67
CA ASP A 51 -5.70 16.61 23.84
C ASP A 51 -4.48 15.77 23.45
N SER A 52 -4.65 14.81 22.52
CA SER A 52 -3.58 13.92 22.12
C SER A 52 -2.79 14.41 20.89
N GLY A 53 -3.39 15.24 20.02
CA GLY A 53 -2.82 15.59 18.72
C GLY A 53 -2.86 14.45 17.69
N LEU A 54 -3.53 13.34 18.00
CA LEU A 54 -3.67 12.17 17.15
C LEU A 54 -4.99 12.21 16.35
N PRO A 55 -5.05 11.63 15.15
CA PRO A 55 -6.30 11.52 14.41
C PRO A 55 -7.32 10.65 15.12
N GLU A 56 -8.58 11.03 15.04
CA GLU A 56 -9.68 10.17 15.44
C GLU A 56 -9.93 9.10 14.38
N ILE A 57 -10.25 7.89 14.83
CA ILE A 57 -10.44 6.72 13.98
C ILE A 57 -11.90 6.27 14.06
N THR A 58 -12.44 5.79 12.94
CA THR A 58 -13.82 5.28 12.88
C THR A 58 -13.99 4.07 13.81
N SER A 59 -15.11 4.00 14.51
CA SER A 59 -15.48 2.84 15.34
C SER A 59 -15.72 1.59 14.48
N ASP A 60 -16.35 1.81 13.32
CA ASP A 60 -16.75 0.76 12.40
C ASP A 60 -15.77 0.67 11.22
N MET A 61 -15.66 -0.54 10.67
CA MET A 61 -14.91 -0.75 9.45
C MET A 61 -15.58 -0.04 8.27
N LYS A 62 -14.78 0.60 7.44
CA LYS A 62 -15.19 1.27 6.21
C LYS A 62 -14.67 0.51 5.01
N LYS A 63 -15.31 0.69 3.87
CA LYS A 63 -14.80 0.25 2.57
C LYS A 63 -13.58 1.09 2.22
N LEU A 64 -12.41 0.47 2.14
CA LEU A 64 -11.14 1.12 1.83
C LEU A 64 -10.68 0.88 0.40
N GLY A 65 -11.23 -0.14 -0.26
CA GLY A 65 -10.88 -0.50 -1.62
C GLY A 65 -11.46 -1.85 -2.03
N LYS A 66 -10.96 -2.41 -3.12
CA LYS A 66 -11.34 -3.71 -3.66
C LYS A 66 -10.14 -4.51 -4.12
N ALA A 67 -10.13 -5.80 -3.85
CA ALA A 67 -9.02 -6.70 -4.18
C ALA A 67 -9.07 -7.27 -5.61
N THR A 68 -10.14 -6.97 -6.36
CA THR A 68 -10.36 -7.49 -7.71
C THR A 68 -10.03 -6.44 -8.77
N TRP A 69 -9.47 -6.92 -9.88
CA TRP A 69 -9.07 -6.09 -11.01
C TRP A 69 -10.30 -5.67 -11.84
N ASP A 70 -10.34 -4.39 -12.24
CA ASP A 70 -11.32 -3.91 -13.22
C ASP A 70 -11.00 -4.43 -14.61
N TRP A 71 -9.71 -4.49 -14.92
CA TRP A 71 -9.24 -4.94 -16.21
C TRP A 71 -7.90 -5.67 -16.08
N THR A 72 -7.75 -6.75 -16.87
CA THR A 72 -6.52 -7.50 -17.02
C THR A 72 -6.24 -7.75 -18.50
N GLY A 73 -5.01 -7.57 -18.92
CA GLY A 73 -4.60 -7.78 -20.30
C GLY A 73 -3.18 -8.30 -20.43
N GLY A 74 -2.90 -8.93 -21.54
CA GLY A 74 -1.58 -9.38 -21.91
C GLY A 74 -1.23 -8.98 -23.34
N LEU A 75 0.03 -8.61 -23.56
CA LEU A 75 0.58 -8.36 -24.89
C LEU A 75 1.78 -9.26 -25.12
N THR A 76 1.72 -10.06 -26.18
CA THR A 76 2.86 -10.82 -26.66
C THR A 76 3.29 -10.26 -28.01
N THR A 77 4.57 -9.95 -28.14
CA THR A 77 5.15 -9.46 -29.41
C THR A 77 6.37 -10.27 -29.76
N THR A 78 6.57 -10.51 -31.07
CA THR A 78 7.74 -11.24 -31.58
C THR A 78 8.22 -10.58 -32.86
N PHE A 79 9.49 -10.18 -32.85
CA PHE A 79 10.21 -9.66 -34.02
C PHE A 79 11.22 -10.70 -34.52
N ARG A 80 11.21 -10.93 -35.82
CA ARG A 80 12.18 -11.81 -36.48
C ARG A 80 12.93 -11.05 -37.58
N TYR A 81 14.23 -11.12 -37.50
CA TYR A 81 15.09 -10.54 -38.53
C TYR A 81 16.22 -11.50 -38.83
N LYS A 82 16.20 -12.08 -40.06
CA LYS A 82 17.13 -13.11 -40.49
C LYS A 82 17.14 -14.27 -39.47
N GLN A 83 18.27 -14.49 -38.81
CA GLN A 83 18.49 -15.55 -37.83
C GLN A 83 18.10 -15.15 -36.39
N PHE A 84 17.79 -13.88 -36.15
CA PHE A 84 17.49 -13.37 -34.84
C PHE A 84 15.97 -13.36 -34.56
N THR A 85 15.63 -13.71 -33.37
CA THR A 85 14.25 -13.59 -32.82
C THR A 85 14.30 -12.86 -31.52
N LEU A 86 13.45 -11.83 -31.38
CA LEU A 86 13.22 -11.11 -30.15
C LEU A 86 11.73 -11.25 -29.78
N SER A 87 11.44 -11.78 -28.61
CA SER A 87 10.06 -11.92 -28.11
C SER A 87 9.92 -11.28 -26.75
N ALA A 88 8.81 -10.60 -26.52
CA ALA A 88 8.48 -10.00 -25.23
C ALA A 88 7.02 -10.29 -24.86
N ILE A 89 6.79 -10.57 -23.58
CA ILE A 89 5.47 -10.79 -22.98
C ILE A 89 5.26 -9.76 -21.89
N PHE A 90 4.15 -9.05 -21.98
CA PHE A 90 3.72 -8.04 -21.00
C PHE A 90 2.43 -8.49 -20.31
N ASP A 91 2.31 -8.15 -19.05
CA ASP A 91 1.12 -8.32 -18.23
C ASP A 91 0.68 -6.95 -17.69
N ILE A 92 -0.60 -6.64 -17.84
CA ILE A 92 -1.19 -5.36 -17.48
C ILE A 92 -2.40 -5.65 -16.59
N LYS A 93 -2.44 -5.04 -15.41
CA LYS A 93 -3.57 -5.15 -14.49
C LYS A 93 -3.90 -3.79 -13.92
N VAL A 94 -5.20 -3.48 -13.82
CA VAL A 94 -5.68 -2.15 -13.44
C VAL A 94 -6.88 -2.26 -12.50
N GLY A 95 -6.93 -1.39 -11.49
CA GLY A 95 -8.13 -1.09 -10.70
C GLY A 95 -8.33 -1.95 -9.47
N ALA A 96 -7.38 -2.81 -9.08
CA ALA A 96 -7.42 -3.46 -7.78
C ALA A 96 -6.64 -2.65 -6.73
N ASP A 97 -7.03 -2.79 -5.47
CA ASP A 97 -6.31 -2.28 -4.32
C ASP A 97 -5.63 -3.41 -3.55
N ILE A 98 -4.58 -3.06 -2.80
CA ILE A 98 -3.84 -3.99 -1.95
C ILE A 98 -3.48 -3.33 -0.62
N TYR A 99 -3.72 -4.04 0.47
CA TYR A 99 -3.17 -3.68 1.77
C TYR A 99 -1.73 -4.17 1.88
N SER A 100 -0.79 -3.29 2.25
CA SER A 100 0.62 -3.63 2.38
C SER A 100 1.07 -3.67 3.85
N MET A 101 1.32 -4.88 4.36
CA MET A 101 1.96 -5.08 5.66
C MET A 101 3.42 -4.61 5.64
N THR A 102 4.10 -4.72 4.51
CA THR A 102 5.47 -4.21 4.34
C THR A 102 5.51 -2.69 4.53
N ALA A 103 4.62 -1.94 3.88
CA ALA A 103 4.57 -0.48 4.04
C ALA A 103 4.23 -0.08 5.48
N ARG A 104 3.25 -0.77 6.10
CA ARG A 104 2.93 -0.57 7.52
C ARG A 104 4.13 -0.87 8.42
N GLY A 105 4.83 -1.96 8.21
CA GLY A 105 6.03 -2.34 8.97
C GLY A 105 7.16 -1.33 8.85
N LEU A 106 7.39 -0.79 7.65
CA LEU A 106 8.34 0.28 7.41
C LEU A 106 7.96 1.58 8.14
N ALA A 107 6.67 1.93 8.14
CA ALA A 107 6.17 3.09 8.88
C ALA A 107 6.32 2.89 10.40
N LYS A 108 5.87 1.74 10.93
CA LYS A 108 5.93 1.44 12.37
C LYS A 108 7.38 1.41 12.90
N SER A 109 8.31 0.90 12.10
CA SER A 109 9.74 0.87 12.46
C SER A 109 10.48 2.18 12.18
N GLY A 110 9.80 3.20 11.67
CA GLY A 110 10.39 4.48 11.32
C GLY A 110 11.37 4.44 10.13
N LYS A 111 11.31 3.40 9.29
CA LYS A 111 12.20 3.20 8.13
C LYS A 111 11.62 3.77 6.82
N ALA A 112 10.34 4.16 6.81
CA ALA A 112 9.76 4.85 5.68
C ALA A 112 10.20 6.32 5.65
N ALA A 113 10.59 6.86 4.49
CA ALA A 113 11.11 8.21 4.36
C ALA A 113 10.16 9.29 4.90
N TYR A 114 8.85 9.13 4.71
CA TYR A 114 7.85 10.08 5.20
C TYR A 114 7.74 10.12 6.74
N THR A 115 8.27 9.13 7.45
CA THR A 115 8.27 9.09 8.93
C THR A 115 9.38 9.96 9.56
N VAL A 116 10.27 10.53 8.75
CA VAL A 116 11.37 11.39 9.22
C VAL A 116 10.86 12.77 9.64
N ARG A 117 9.76 13.24 9.03
CA ARG A 117 9.17 14.56 9.30
C ARG A 117 8.90 14.74 10.80
N GLY A 118 9.38 15.85 11.34
CA GLY A 118 9.19 16.24 12.73
C GLY A 118 10.17 15.64 13.74
N ARG A 119 11.13 14.76 13.32
CA ARG A 119 12.08 14.13 14.25
C ARG A 119 13.08 15.11 14.84
N ASP A 120 13.67 15.96 14.00
CA ASP A 120 14.67 16.91 14.45
C ASP A 120 14.04 17.98 15.36
N GLU A 121 12.81 18.43 15.04
CA GLU A 121 12.05 19.35 15.85
C GLU A 121 11.65 18.72 17.18
N TRP A 122 11.29 17.45 17.19
CA TRP A 122 10.99 16.70 18.41
C TRP A 122 12.24 16.56 19.31
N HIS A 123 13.38 16.17 18.74
CA HIS A 123 14.63 16.05 19.50
C HIS A 123 15.04 17.36 20.15
N LYS A 124 14.96 18.48 19.43
CA LYS A 124 15.23 19.81 19.98
C LYS A 124 14.27 20.17 21.13
N SER A 125 12.98 19.82 20.99
CA SER A 125 12.01 20.03 22.06
C SER A 125 12.33 19.20 23.30
N GLU A 126 12.77 17.95 23.13
CA GLU A 126 13.17 17.08 24.24
C GLU A 126 14.45 17.56 24.93
N GLU A 127 15.43 18.07 24.19
CA GLU A 127 16.62 18.72 24.76
C GLU A 127 16.22 19.89 25.64
N GLN A 128 15.33 20.77 25.16
CA GLN A 128 14.79 21.90 25.95
C GLN A 128 14.06 21.44 27.21
N ARG A 129 13.27 20.37 27.13
CA ARG A 129 12.58 19.78 28.28
C ARG A 129 13.56 19.28 29.34
N LEU A 130 14.61 18.59 28.93
CA LEU A 130 15.64 18.04 29.81
C LEU A 130 16.44 19.16 30.48
N GLU A 131 16.83 20.20 29.72
CA GLU A 131 17.52 21.39 30.26
C GLU A 131 16.64 22.14 31.28
N ALA A 132 15.33 22.22 31.05
CA ALA A 132 14.40 22.84 31.96
C ALA A 132 14.05 21.98 33.20
N GLY A 133 14.49 20.69 33.21
CA GLY A 133 14.18 19.77 34.31
C GLY A 133 12.70 19.41 34.43
N VAL A 134 11.92 19.53 33.34
CA VAL A 134 10.46 19.31 33.36
C VAL A 134 10.17 17.84 33.03
N ALA A 135 9.27 17.21 33.80
CA ALA A 135 8.80 15.87 33.51
C ALA A 135 8.02 15.82 32.18
N GLU A 136 8.11 14.69 31.44
CA GLU A 136 7.50 14.52 30.13
C GLU A 136 6.00 14.86 30.10
N GLY A 137 5.23 14.36 31.06
CA GLY A 137 3.79 14.60 31.15
C GLY A 137 3.39 16.08 31.43
N ASN A 138 4.32 16.93 31.86
CA ASN A 138 4.11 18.35 32.14
C ASN A 138 4.72 19.26 31.08
N TRP A 139 5.35 18.67 30.04
CA TRP A 139 5.99 19.41 28.95
C TRP A 139 5.05 19.60 27.79
N GLN A 140 4.88 20.84 27.35
CA GLN A 140 4.25 21.12 26.07
C GLN A 140 5.33 21.19 25.01
N SER A 141 5.34 20.23 24.11
CA SER A 141 6.33 20.16 23.04
C SER A 141 6.37 21.44 22.21
N THR A 142 7.59 21.96 21.99
CA THR A 142 7.84 23.14 21.14
C THR A 142 8.03 22.78 19.67
N GLY A 143 8.12 21.47 19.35
CA GLY A 143 8.29 20.96 17.98
C GLY A 143 8.05 19.46 17.92
N GLY A 144 7.87 18.93 16.70
CA GLY A 144 7.59 17.54 16.46
C GLY A 144 6.75 17.31 15.21
N TYR A 145 6.07 16.18 15.15
CA TYR A 145 5.13 15.87 14.07
C TYR A 145 3.78 16.54 14.34
N VAL A 146 3.32 17.35 13.41
CA VAL A 146 1.97 17.93 13.44
C VAL A 146 1.11 17.15 12.42
N ALA A 147 0.13 16.43 12.94
CA ALA A 147 -0.81 15.67 12.11
C ALA A 147 -1.68 16.62 11.28
N GLU A 148 -1.84 16.32 10.00
CA GLU A 148 -2.68 17.09 9.09
C GLU A 148 -4.15 16.83 9.40
N GLY A 149 -4.92 17.89 9.61
CA GLY A 149 -6.35 17.82 9.95
C GLY A 149 -6.81 19.00 10.78
N VAL A 150 -8.02 18.84 11.31
CA VAL A 150 -8.72 19.91 12.04
C VAL A 150 -9.14 19.45 13.42
N VAL A 151 -9.15 20.38 14.35
CA VAL A 151 -9.59 20.21 15.72
C VAL A 151 -10.97 20.85 15.88
N LYS A 152 -11.90 20.14 16.53
CA LYS A 152 -13.22 20.66 16.87
C LYS A 152 -13.12 21.69 17.99
N GLN A 153 -13.67 22.85 17.79
CA GLN A 153 -13.88 23.87 18.82
C GLN A 153 -15.37 24.11 19.01
N VAL A 154 -15.79 24.26 20.26
CA VAL A 154 -17.17 24.57 20.61
C VAL A 154 -17.15 25.87 21.42
N ASP A 155 -17.85 26.89 20.93
CA ASP A 155 -17.96 28.16 21.64
C ASP A 155 -18.94 28.08 22.81
N ALA A 156 -19.02 29.16 23.63
CA ALA A 156 -19.92 29.23 24.77
C ALA A 156 -21.42 29.17 24.40
N ALA A 157 -21.76 29.44 23.15
CA ALA A 157 -23.11 29.33 22.59
C ALA A 157 -23.43 27.94 22.03
N GLY A 158 -22.45 27.00 22.03
CA GLY A 158 -22.58 25.66 21.50
C GLY A 158 -22.33 25.54 20.01
N ASN A 159 -21.87 26.61 19.33
CA ASN A 159 -21.53 26.53 17.91
C ASN A 159 -20.22 25.75 17.69
N VAL A 160 -20.24 24.85 16.71
CA VAL A 160 -19.08 24.07 16.35
C VAL A 160 -18.30 24.78 15.23
N SER A 161 -16.98 24.90 15.43
CA SER A 161 -16.03 25.37 14.42
C SER A 161 -14.87 24.40 14.30
N TRP A 162 -14.20 24.44 13.15
CA TRP A 162 -13.07 23.58 12.85
C TRP A 162 -11.83 24.44 12.61
N VAL A 163 -10.77 24.21 13.38
CA VAL A 163 -9.51 24.93 13.26
C VAL A 163 -8.39 23.97 12.90
N LYS A 164 -7.42 24.44 12.12
CA LYS A 164 -6.27 23.64 11.73
C LYS A 164 -5.51 23.16 12.97
N ASN A 165 -5.14 21.86 12.97
CA ASN A 165 -4.29 21.32 14.02
C ASN A 165 -2.90 21.96 14.00
N THR A 166 -2.40 22.33 15.18
CA THR A 166 -1.06 22.88 15.39
C THR A 166 -0.28 22.12 16.47
N LYS A 167 -0.91 21.12 17.09
CA LYS A 167 -0.28 20.37 18.17
C LYS A 167 0.81 19.46 17.64
N ALA A 168 2.03 19.67 18.12
CA ALA A 168 3.17 18.83 17.85
C ALA A 168 3.22 17.64 18.81
N ILE A 169 3.52 16.45 18.29
CA ILE A 169 3.65 15.22 19.05
C ILE A 169 4.91 14.46 18.60
N ALA A 170 5.33 13.45 19.38
CA ALA A 170 6.42 12.59 18.99
C ALA A 170 6.08 11.85 17.68
N PRO A 171 6.95 11.88 16.67
CA PRO A 171 6.73 11.12 15.43
C PRO A 171 6.57 9.62 15.66
N TYR A 172 7.24 9.08 16.67
CA TYR A 172 7.10 7.67 17.06
C TYR A 172 5.67 7.34 17.53
N ASP A 173 5.09 8.19 18.37
CA ASP A 173 3.73 7.99 18.89
C ASP A 173 2.69 8.11 17.78
N TYR A 174 2.87 9.08 16.87
CA TYR A 174 2.00 9.23 15.72
C TYR A 174 2.01 7.97 14.85
N TRP A 175 3.17 7.54 14.39
CA TRP A 175 3.27 6.39 13.48
C TRP A 175 2.93 5.07 14.16
N GLY A 176 3.25 4.92 15.45
CA GLY A 176 2.81 3.79 16.26
C GLY A 176 1.29 3.69 16.31
N TYR A 177 0.63 4.80 16.65
CA TYR A 177 -0.82 4.88 16.71
C TYR A 177 -1.49 4.59 15.35
N ILE A 178 -1.03 5.27 14.29
CA ILE A 178 -1.56 5.05 12.93
C ILE A 178 -1.46 3.60 12.52
N CYS A 179 -0.29 2.99 12.71
CA CYS A 179 -0.08 1.60 12.35
C CYS A 179 -0.96 0.62 13.15
N ASP A 180 -1.31 0.95 14.38
CA ASP A 180 -2.07 0.03 15.26
C ASP A 180 -3.58 0.26 15.19
N LYS A 181 -4.03 1.41 14.71
CA LYS A 181 -5.44 1.81 14.75
C LYS A 181 -6.12 1.93 13.40
N THR A 182 -5.39 2.10 12.31
CA THR A 182 -6.02 2.28 10.99
C THR A 182 -5.32 1.48 9.89
N ALA A 183 -6.09 1.13 8.88
CA ALA A 183 -5.60 0.41 7.70
C ALA A 183 -5.46 1.33 6.48
N SER A 184 -6.23 2.41 6.40
CA SER A 184 -6.37 3.22 5.19
C SER A 184 -5.06 3.78 4.63
N PRO A 185 -4.06 4.22 5.43
CA PRO A 185 -2.78 4.71 4.89
C PRO A 185 -1.92 3.64 4.21
N PHE A 186 -2.28 2.37 4.36
CA PHE A 186 -1.53 1.23 3.83
C PHE A 186 -2.28 0.47 2.74
N ILE A 187 -3.40 1.05 2.27
CA ILE A 187 -4.12 0.59 1.07
C ILE A 187 -3.59 1.37 -0.13
N TYR A 188 -3.17 0.66 -1.15
CA TYR A 188 -2.59 1.24 -2.36
C TYR A 188 -3.29 0.70 -3.60
N ASP A 189 -3.43 1.55 -4.62
CA ASP A 189 -3.76 1.09 -5.97
C ASP A 189 -2.67 0.13 -6.45
N ASN A 190 -3.06 -1.08 -6.79
CA ASN A 190 -2.17 -2.15 -7.23
C ASN A 190 -2.07 -2.25 -8.77
N SER A 191 -2.45 -1.21 -9.49
CA SER A 191 -2.32 -1.18 -10.95
C SER A 191 -0.86 -1.24 -11.39
N TYR A 192 -0.57 -2.06 -12.41
CA TYR A 192 0.78 -2.22 -12.91
C TYR A 192 0.87 -2.67 -14.38
N VAL A 193 2.04 -2.43 -14.96
CA VAL A 193 2.50 -3.00 -16.22
C VAL A 193 3.84 -3.69 -15.98
N LYS A 194 3.91 -4.99 -16.26
CA LYS A 194 5.09 -5.82 -16.00
C LYS A 194 5.51 -6.58 -17.25
N MET A 195 6.80 -6.60 -17.52
CA MET A 195 7.38 -7.50 -18.53
C MET A 195 7.57 -8.88 -17.88
N ARG A 196 6.84 -9.88 -18.38
CA ARG A 196 6.90 -11.25 -17.86
C ARG A 196 8.06 -12.03 -18.40
N GLU A 197 8.34 -11.84 -19.70
CA GLU A 197 9.41 -12.55 -20.36
C GLU A 197 10.02 -11.68 -21.45
N LEU A 198 11.33 -11.76 -21.59
CA LEU A 198 12.09 -11.25 -22.72
C LEU A 198 12.97 -12.37 -23.22
N THR A 199 12.77 -12.77 -24.47
CA THR A 199 13.55 -13.82 -25.12
C THR A 199 14.31 -13.25 -26.31
N PHE A 200 15.62 -13.49 -26.34
CA PHE A 200 16.47 -13.22 -27.50
C PHE A 200 17.04 -14.51 -28.01
N GLY A 201 16.72 -14.87 -29.25
CA GLY A 201 17.11 -16.13 -29.89
C GLY A 201 17.93 -15.91 -31.14
N TYR A 202 18.86 -16.84 -31.40
CA TYR A 202 19.61 -16.93 -32.64
C TYR A 202 19.52 -18.36 -33.20
N THR A 203 19.09 -18.50 -34.44
CA THR A 203 19.03 -19.78 -35.15
C THR A 203 20.17 -19.84 -36.16
N PHE A 204 21.04 -20.82 -36.02
CA PHE A 204 22.18 -20.97 -36.90
C PHE A 204 21.74 -21.31 -38.34
N PRO A 205 22.34 -20.68 -39.36
CA PRO A 205 22.06 -21.02 -40.75
C PRO A 205 22.37 -22.51 -41.05
N LYS A 206 21.46 -23.19 -41.72
CA LYS A 206 21.61 -24.63 -42.05
C LYS A 206 22.95 -24.95 -42.68
N LYS A 207 23.45 -24.11 -43.58
CA LYS A 207 24.76 -24.30 -44.27
C LYS A 207 25.96 -24.45 -43.31
N LEU A 208 25.87 -23.91 -42.09
CA LEU A 208 26.95 -24.00 -41.11
C LEU A 208 26.89 -25.27 -40.25
N ILE A 209 25.71 -25.89 -40.13
CA ILE A 209 25.46 -26.95 -39.15
C ILE A 209 25.02 -28.29 -39.76
N GLU A 210 24.61 -28.31 -41.05
CA GLU A 210 23.98 -29.47 -41.69
C GLU A 210 24.81 -30.75 -41.63
N ARG A 211 26.13 -30.63 -41.42
CA ARG A 211 27.03 -31.79 -41.27
C ARG A 211 26.84 -32.50 -39.93
N TYR A 212 26.32 -31.80 -38.91
CA TYR A 212 26.25 -32.30 -37.53
C TYR A 212 24.83 -32.41 -37.01
N VAL A 213 23.97 -31.46 -37.34
CA VAL A 213 22.59 -31.39 -36.84
C VAL A 213 21.67 -30.76 -37.89
N GLU A 214 20.38 -31.07 -37.84
CA GLU A 214 19.38 -30.52 -38.76
C GLU A 214 19.06 -29.06 -38.47
N SER A 215 19.02 -28.68 -37.18
CA SER A 215 18.85 -27.31 -36.74
C SER A 215 19.52 -27.10 -35.39
N LEU A 216 19.99 -25.87 -35.16
CA LEU A 216 20.55 -25.42 -33.87
C LEU A 216 20.07 -24.00 -33.61
N SER A 217 19.50 -23.78 -32.44
CA SER A 217 19.18 -22.46 -31.97
C SER A 217 19.65 -22.28 -30.54
N VAL A 218 20.05 -21.06 -30.19
CA VAL A 218 20.41 -20.67 -28.84
C VAL A 218 19.55 -19.49 -28.47
N SER A 219 18.98 -19.51 -27.29
CA SER A 219 18.18 -18.39 -26.78
C SER A 219 18.57 -18.02 -25.35
N PHE A 220 18.54 -16.73 -25.11
CA PHE A 220 18.59 -16.14 -23.77
C PHE A 220 17.18 -15.75 -23.35
N VAL A 221 16.74 -16.21 -22.17
CA VAL A 221 15.40 -15.94 -21.64
C VAL A 221 15.54 -15.25 -20.29
N ALA A 222 15.00 -14.04 -20.18
CA ALA A 222 14.87 -13.32 -18.92
C ALA A 222 13.41 -13.34 -18.49
N ARG A 223 13.13 -13.85 -17.29
CA ARG A 223 11.79 -13.87 -16.70
C ARG A 223 11.61 -12.79 -15.68
N ASN A 224 10.46 -12.11 -15.72
CA ASN A 224 10.13 -10.96 -14.87
C ASN A 224 11.26 -9.89 -14.82
N PRO A 225 11.89 -9.50 -15.94
CA PRO A 225 13.08 -8.65 -15.91
C PRO A 225 12.77 -7.24 -15.41
N PHE A 226 11.57 -6.71 -15.72
CA PHE A 226 11.21 -5.32 -15.44
C PHE A 226 9.76 -5.18 -14.99
N ILE A 227 9.56 -4.30 -14.00
CA ILE A 227 8.28 -3.65 -13.73
C ILE A 227 8.35 -2.30 -14.45
N ILE A 228 7.51 -2.11 -15.47
CA ILE A 228 7.51 -0.90 -16.30
C ILE A 228 6.78 0.22 -15.58
N TYR A 229 5.66 -0.12 -14.95
CA TYR A 229 4.83 0.80 -14.19
C TYR A 229 4.20 0.09 -13.00
N LYS A 230 4.10 0.78 -11.87
CA LYS A 230 3.32 0.35 -10.69
C LYS A 230 2.96 1.56 -9.83
N ASN A 231 1.81 1.51 -9.17
CA ASN A 231 1.39 2.51 -8.19
C ASN A 231 1.80 2.14 -6.76
N VAL A 232 1.80 0.86 -6.42
CA VAL A 232 2.15 0.41 -5.07
C VAL A 232 3.63 0.65 -4.76
N PRO A 233 3.97 1.36 -3.65
CA PRO A 233 5.36 1.59 -3.28
C PRO A 233 6.00 0.35 -2.63
N ASN A 234 7.32 0.22 -2.71
CA ASN A 234 8.17 -0.68 -1.91
C ASN A 234 7.90 -2.19 -2.00
N ILE A 235 6.88 -2.64 -2.73
CA ILE A 235 6.56 -4.05 -2.94
C ILE A 235 6.44 -4.38 -4.43
N ASP A 236 6.51 -5.66 -4.77
CA ASP A 236 6.14 -6.16 -6.10
C ASP A 236 4.60 -6.22 -6.15
N PRO A 237 3.94 -5.58 -7.13
CA PRO A 237 2.48 -5.60 -7.25
C PRO A 237 1.91 -7.02 -7.44
N ASP A 238 2.74 -7.97 -7.82
CA ASP A 238 2.40 -9.39 -8.01
C ASP A 238 2.51 -10.22 -6.71
N SER A 239 2.88 -9.60 -5.59
CA SER A 239 3.02 -10.28 -4.30
C SER A 239 1.71 -10.83 -3.74
N ASN A 240 0.59 -10.50 -4.36
CA ASN A 240 -0.74 -11.03 -4.06
C ASN A 240 -1.08 -12.31 -4.86
N TYR A 241 -0.14 -13.21 -5.05
CA TYR A 241 -0.36 -14.48 -5.76
C TYR A 241 -0.96 -15.60 -4.88
N ASN A 242 -1.07 -15.37 -3.59
CA ASN A 242 -1.67 -16.32 -2.68
C ASN A 242 -3.19 -16.17 -2.68
N THR A 243 -3.90 -17.16 -3.20
CA THR A 243 -5.37 -17.18 -3.26
C THR A 243 -6.04 -17.12 -1.89
N SER A 244 -5.31 -17.49 -0.81
CA SER A 244 -5.79 -17.41 0.57
C SER A 244 -5.67 -16.00 1.18
N ALA A 245 -5.00 -15.07 0.50
CA ALA A 245 -4.72 -13.73 1.00
C ALA A 245 -5.00 -12.66 -0.05
N ILE A 246 -6.09 -12.83 -0.81
CA ILE A 246 -6.51 -11.88 -1.85
C ILE A 246 -6.56 -10.45 -1.28
N GLY A 247 -5.95 -9.49 -1.98
CA GLY A 247 -5.91 -8.08 -1.57
C GLY A 247 -5.01 -7.75 -0.36
N LEU A 248 -4.27 -8.74 0.17
CA LEU A 248 -3.41 -8.56 1.33
C LEU A 248 -1.96 -8.98 1.00
N GLU A 249 -1.00 -8.11 1.29
CA GLU A 249 0.43 -8.39 1.19
C GLU A 249 1.02 -8.54 2.59
N TYR A 250 1.69 -9.66 2.87
CA TYR A 250 2.24 -10.06 4.18
C TYR A 250 3.77 -10.10 4.22
N GLY A 251 4.45 -9.22 3.53
CA GLY A 251 5.92 -9.25 3.43
C GLY A 251 6.38 -10.27 2.39
N SER A 252 5.62 -10.44 1.33
CA SER A 252 5.91 -11.41 0.27
C SER A 252 7.18 -11.05 -0.49
N LEU A 253 7.96 -12.09 -0.84
CA LEU A 253 9.12 -11.91 -1.70
C LEU A 253 8.68 -11.45 -3.10
N PRO A 254 9.46 -10.58 -3.75
CA PRO A 254 9.17 -10.17 -5.12
C PRO A 254 9.26 -11.34 -6.08
N SER A 255 8.46 -11.33 -7.15
CA SER A 255 8.46 -12.35 -8.18
C SER A 255 9.71 -12.34 -9.10
N ARG A 256 10.61 -11.40 -8.88
CA ARG A 256 11.94 -11.38 -9.53
C ARG A 256 12.79 -12.51 -9.03
N ARG A 257 13.31 -13.28 -9.97
CA ARG A 257 14.34 -14.32 -9.73
C ARG A 257 15.51 -14.09 -10.66
#